data_52b606b5f5009bb41da54a6d536646c8
#
_entry.id   52b606b5f5009bb41da54a6d536646c8
#
_cell.length_a   1.000
_cell.length_b   1.000
_cell.length_c   1.000
_cell.angle_alpha   90.00
_cell.angle_beta   90.00
_cell.angle_gamma   90.00
#
_symmetry.space_group_name_H-M   'P 1'
#
loop_
_entity.id
_entity.type
_entity.pdbx_description
1 polymer ?
#
loop_
_entity_poly.entity_id
_entity_poly.type
_entity_poly.pdbx_seq_one_letter_code
_entity_poly.pdbx_strand_id
1 'polypeptide(L)'
;PAFTGGLVGYFSYDYMGYCEPTAKCTVEDTENFQDMDLMLFDKVIAFDHVRQKIILIVNMSLVDVETGYHKAVMELRQLADLLRNGKKTRETGGKLQGEVTELFSKEQFCTMVERAKEHIHEGNIFQIVLSNRLSVPFEGSLLNTYRILRTINPSPYMFYFSGTDVEVAGASPETL
;
A
#
# COMPACT_ATOMS: atom_id res chain seq x y z
N PRO A 1 19.20 0.61 -6.72
CA PRO A 1 18.00 0.85 -5.91
C PRO A 1 17.82 -0.24 -4.87
N ALA A 2 17.11 0.06 -3.76
CA ALA A 2 16.86 -0.91 -2.69
C ALA A 2 15.91 -2.03 -3.14
N PHE A 3 14.97 -1.73 -4.05
CA PHE A 3 14.05 -2.71 -4.63
C PHE A 3 14.36 -2.92 -6.10
N THR A 4 14.56 -4.18 -6.50
CA THR A 4 14.91 -4.57 -7.86
C THR A 4 13.91 -5.52 -8.49
N GLY A 5 12.84 -5.86 -7.77
CA GLY A 5 11.77 -6.78 -8.15
C GLY A 5 11.44 -7.71 -7.00
N GLY A 6 10.33 -8.39 -7.09
CA GLY A 6 9.82 -9.29 -6.06
C GLY A 6 8.32 -9.10 -5.82
N LEU A 7 7.84 -9.60 -4.70
CA LEU A 7 6.44 -9.50 -4.31
C LEU A 7 6.17 -8.18 -3.59
N VAL A 8 5.11 -7.50 -4.00
CA VAL A 8 4.58 -6.28 -3.37
C VAL A 8 3.08 -6.42 -3.20
N GLY A 9 2.57 -6.04 -2.05
CA GLY A 9 1.16 -6.08 -1.74
C GLY A 9 0.93 -5.84 -0.26
N TYR A 10 -0.08 -6.49 0.30
CA TYR A 10 -0.40 -6.35 1.71
C TYR A 10 -0.71 -7.70 2.36
N PHE A 11 -0.57 -7.70 3.68
CA PHE A 11 -1.12 -8.70 4.58
C PHE A 11 -2.18 -8.01 5.44
N SER A 12 -3.33 -8.65 5.63
CA SER A 12 -4.36 -8.13 6.53
C SER A 12 -3.85 -8.13 7.99
N TYR A 13 -4.49 -7.34 8.84
CA TYR A 13 -4.21 -7.40 10.27
C TYR A 13 -4.50 -8.80 10.83
N ASP A 14 -5.54 -9.45 10.36
CA ASP A 14 -5.97 -10.78 10.80
C ASP A 14 -5.02 -11.90 10.38
N TYR A 15 -4.12 -11.63 9.42
CA TYR A 15 -3.05 -12.56 9.04
C TYR A 15 -2.19 -13.00 10.23
N MET A 16 -2.09 -12.16 11.28
CA MET A 16 -1.40 -12.51 12.52
C MET A 16 -1.95 -13.77 13.17
N GLY A 17 -3.25 -14.07 13.00
CA GLY A 17 -3.89 -15.28 13.53
C GLY A 17 -3.33 -16.60 12.95
N TYR A 18 -2.66 -16.55 11.78
CA TYR A 18 -1.97 -17.72 11.21
C TYR A 18 -0.61 -17.95 11.87
N CYS A 19 0.04 -16.90 12.35
CA CYS A 19 1.36 -16.97 12.97
C CYS A 19 1.27 -17.13 14.49
N GLU A 20 0.26 -16.50 15.12
CA GLU A 20 0.05 -16.49 16.56
C GLU A 20 -1.38 -16.93 16.90
N PRO A 21 -1.58 -18.22 17.21
CA PRO A 21 -2.91 -18.76 17.48
C PRO A 21 -3.65 -18.13 18.66
N THR A 22 -2.91 -17.50 19.60
CA THR A 22 -3.50 -16.82 20.76
C THR A 22 -4.06 -15.44 20.42
N ALA A 23 -3.65 -14.86 19.28
CA ALA A 23 -4.06 -13.55 18.79
C ALA A 23 -5.16 -13.63 17.70
N LYS A 24 -5.97 -14.68 17.71
CA LYS A 24 -7.06 -14.81 16.73
C LYS A 24 -8.04 -13.66 16.85
N CYS A 25 -8.26 -13.00 15.72
CA CYS A 25 -9.34 -12.05 15.59
C CYS A 25 -10.67 -12.80 15.59
N THR A 26 -11.63 -12.33 16.39
CA THR A 26 -12.97 -12.90 16.51
C THR A 26 -14.02 -12.00 15.84
N VAL A 27 -13.59 -10.92 15.21
CA VAL A 27 -14.47 -9.98 14.53
C VAL A 27 -14.79 -10.51 13.13
N GLU A 28 -16.04 -10.45 12.74
CA GLU A 28 -16.48 -10.84 11.40
C GLU A 28 -15.93 -9.86 10.35
N ASP A 29 -15.30 -10.39 9.30
CA ASP A 29 -14.92 -9.61 8.13
C ASP A 29 -16.14 -9.39 7.23
N THR A 30 -16.72 -8.20 7.31
CA THR A 30 -17.88 -7.79 6.51
C THR A 30 -17.50 -7.30 5.11
N GLU A 31 -16.24 -7.02 4.86
CA GLU A 31 -15.76 -6.43 3.61
C GLU A 31 -15.15 -7.48 2.66
N ASN A 32 -14.94 -8.71 3.14
CA ASN A 32 -14.29 -9.81 2.40
C ASN A 32 -12.93 -9.46 1.83
N PHE A 33 -12.10 -8.75 2.59
CA PHE A 33 -10.71 -8.51 2.20
C PHE A 33 -9.92 -9.83 2.20
N GLN A 34 -9.05 -9.97 1.22
CA GLN A 34 -8.09 -11.08 1.23
C GLN A 34 -7.10 -10.90 2.38
N ASP A 35 -6.77 -11.98 3.09
CA ASP A 35 -5.74 -11.94 4.15
C ASP A 35 -4.36 -11.63 3.60
N MET A 36 -4.15 -11.94 2.33
CA MET A 36 -2.90 -11.65 1.63
C MET A 36 -3.19 -11.40 0.15
N ASP A 37 -2.75 -10.26 -0.36
CA ASP A 37 -2.77 -9.94 -1.79
C ASP A 37 -1.40 -9.44 -2.23
N LEU A 38 -0.71 -10.24 -3.03
CA LEU A 38 0.66 -9.99 -3.47
C LEU A 38 0.77 -10.06 -4.98
N MET A 39 1.35 -9.03 -5.57
CA MET A 39 1.72 -8.98 -6.99
C MET A 39 3.22 -9.21 -7.17
N LEU A 40 3.59 -10.06 -8.13
CA LEU A 40 4.99 -10.25 -8.51
C LEU A 40 5.40 -9.19 -9.55
N PHE A 41 6.40 -8.40 -9.21
CA PHE A 41 7.01 -7.42 -10.09
C PHE A 41 8.35 -7.92 -10.60
N ASP A 42 8.41 -8.28 -11.87
CA ASP A 42 9.63 -8.67 -12.59
C ASP A 42 10.25 -7.49 -13.35
N LYS A 43 9.55 -6.36 -13.46
CA LYS A 43 9.98 -5.12 -14.10
C LYS A 43 9.81 -3.95 -13.15
N VAL A 44 10.85 -3.14 -13.02
CA VAL A 44 10.85 -1.98 -12.12
C VAL A 44 11.42 -0.75 -12.81
N ILE A 45 10.75 0.38 -12.63
CA ILE A 45 11.24 1.70 -13.02
C ILE A 45 11.54 2.45 -11.72
N ALA A 46 12.82 2.65 -11.42
CA ALA A 46 13.25 3.33 -10.21
C ALA A 46 13.72 4.77 -10.53
N PHE A 47 13.20 5.73 -9.78
CA PHE A 47 13.60 7.14 -9.87
C PHE A 47 14.58 7.46 -8.72
N ASP A 48 15.84 7.65 -9.05
CA ASP A 48 16.86 8.10 -8.11
C ASP A 48 16.94 9.63 -8.12
N HIS A 49 16.25 10.25 -7.19
CA HIS A 49 16.17 11.71 -7.11
C HIS A 49 17.50 12.35 -6.66
N VAL A 50 18.33 11.61 -5.93
CA VAL A 50 19.65 12.11 -5.49
C VAL A 50 20.61 12.17 -6.66
N ARG A 51 20.67 11.11 -7.49
CA ARG A 51 21.55 11.04 -8.66
C ARG A 51 20.90 11.57 -9.94
N GLN A 52 19.63 11.98 -9.89
CA GLN A 52 18.85 12.45 -11.04
C GLN A 52 18.85 11.42 -12.19
N LYS A 53 18.60 10.16 -11.86
CA LYS A 53 18.62 9.05 -12.83
C LYS A 53 17.32 8.25 -12.76
N ILE A 54 16.94 7.70 -13.91
CA ILE A 54 15.90 6.66 -14.01
C ILE A 54 16.63 5.35 -14.28
N ILE A 55 16.36 4.34 -13.47
CA ILE A 55 16.96 3.01 -13.58
C ILE A 55 15.85 2.05 -14.00
N LEU A 56 16.05 1.37 -15.12
CA LEU A 56 15.15 0.35 -15.63
C LEU A 56 15.70 -1.02 -15.28
N ILE A 57 14.88 -1.87 -14.71
CA ILE A 57 15.23 -3.20 -14.26
C ILE A 57 14.25 -4.19 -14.85
N VAL A 58 14.78 -5.26 -15.42
CA VAL A 58 14.01 -6.42 -15.87
C VAL A 58 14.67 -7.66 -15.30
N ASN A 59 13.91 -8.44 -14.55
CA ASN A 59 14.34 -9.73 -14.03
C ASN A 59 14.05 -10.82 -15.06
N MET A 60 14.93 -11.80 -15.17
CA MET A 60 14.77 -12.91 -16.10
C MET A 60 14.93 -14.25 -15.40
N SER A 61 14.32 -15.30 -15.98
CA SER A 61 14.53 -16.66 -15.51
C SER A 61 15.95 -17.14 -15.88
N LEU A 62 16.56 -17.90 -15.01
CA LEU A 62 17.86 -18.54 -15.25
C LEU A 62 17.77 -19.94 -15.87
N VAL A 63 16.57 -20.41 -16.20
CA VAL A 63 16.36 -21.73 -16.80
C VAL A 63 16.95 -21.80 -18.22
N ASP A 64 16.74 -20.74 -19.02
CA ASP A 64 17.38 -20.54 -20.33
C ASP A 64 17.94 -19.10 -20.35
N VAL A 65 19.21 -19.00 -20.01
CA VAL A 65 19.87 -17.71 -19.80
C VAL A 65 19.99 -16.92 -21.10
N GLU A 66 20.30 -17.57 -22.22
CA GLU A 66 20.52 -16.89 -23.49
C GLU A 66 19.23 -16.28 -24.04
N THR A 67 18.18 -17.10 -24.14
CA THR A 67 16.85 -16.61 -24.57
C THR A 67 16.30 -15.59 -23.56
N GLY A 68 16.44 -15.84 -22.25
CA GLY A 68 16.03 -14.94 -21.18
C GLY A 68 16.70 -13.57 -21.27
N TYR A 69 17.99 -13.53 -21.53
CA TYR A 69 18.75 -12.29 -21.69
C TYR A 69 18.29 -11.47 -22.90
N HIS A 70 18.13 -12.12 -24.05
CA HIS A 70 17.63 -11.44 -25.24
C HIS A 70 16.24 -10.84 -25.04
N LYS A 71 15.33 -11.59 -24.38
CA LYS A 71 14.00 -11.11 -24.01
C LYS A 71 14.08 -9.91 -23.07
N ALA A 72 14.88 -9.99 -22.01
CA ALA A 72 15.05 -8.92 -21.04
C ALA A 72 15.59 -7.62 -21.68
N VAL A 73 16.53 -7.73 -22.61
CA VAL A 73 17.05 -6.57 -23.37
C VAL A 73 15.96 -5.93 -24.25
N MET A 74 15.08 -6.74 -24.87
CA MET A 74 13.95 -6.20 -25.65
C MET A 74 12.97 -5.48 -24.73
N GLU A 75 12.63 -6.05 -23.57
CA GLU A 75 11.73 -5.44 -22.59
C GLU A 75 12.30 -4.13 -22.00
N LEU A 76 13.60 -4.07 -21.74
CA LEU A 76 14.26 -2.81 -21.32
C LEU A 76 14.12 -1.70 -22.38
N ARG A 77 14.26 -2.05 -23.66
CA ARG A 77 14.06 -1.10 -24.76
C ARG A 77 12.60 -0.62 -24.84
N GLN A 78 11.63 -1.53 -24.66
CA GLN A 78 10.20 -1.18 -24.63
C GLN A 78 9.88 -0.24 -23.44
N LEU A 79 10.43 -0.49 -22.24
CA LEU A 79 10.27 0.40 -21.09
C LEU A 79 10.89 1.78 -21.37
N ALA A 80 12.06 1.83 -21.98
CA ALA A 80 12.72 3.09 -22.35
C ALA A 80 11.89 3.88 -23.39
N ASP A 81 11.31 3.19 -24.38
CA ASP A 81 10.44 3.80 -25.38
C ASP A 81 9.14 4.31 -24.76
N LEU A 82 8.51 3.52 -23.88
CA LEU A 82 7.32 3.94 -23.13
C LEU A 82 7.56 5.25 -22.37
N LEU A 83 8.71 5.39 -21.69
CA LEU A 83 9.02 6.60 -20.96
C LEU A 83 9.26 7.82 -21.86
N ARG A 84 9.80 7.63 -23.05
CA ARG A 84 10.09 8.70 -24.01
C ARG A 84 8.89 9.10 -24.84
N ASN A 85 8.14 8.12 -25.34
CA ASN A 85 7.16 8.28 -26.39
C ASN A 85 5.75 7.84 -25.99
N GLY A 86 5.56 7.28 -24.77
CA GLY A 86 4.27 6.80 -24.30
C GLY A 86 3.22 7.90 -24.21
N LYS A 87 1.98 7.55 -24.47
CA LYS A 87 0.84 8.47 -24.37
C LYS A 87 0.61 8.83 -22.90
N LYS A 88 0.42 10.12 -22.65
CA LYS A 88 0.00 10.60 -21.34
C LYS A 88 -1.51 10.44 -21.21
N THR A 89 -1.95 9.66 -20.26
CA THR A 89 -3.37 9.59 -19.86
C THR A 89 -3.59 10.47 -18.63
N ARG A 90 -4.77 11.08 -18.56
CA ARG A 90 -5.22 11.77 -17.34
C ARG A 90 -6.20 10.84 -16.66
N GLU A 91 -5.89 10.45 -15.44
CA GLU A 91 -6.88 9.84 -14.56
C GLU A 91 -7.97 10.87 -14.22
N THR A 92 -9.22 10.44 -14.27
CA THR A 92 -10.33 11.22 -13.73
C THR A 92 -10.18 11.25 -12.22
N GLY A 93 -10.24 12.44 -11.63
CA GLY A 93 -10.14 12.59 -10.18
C GLY A 93 -11.24 11.81 -9.45
N GLY A 94 -10.90 11.28 -8.28
CA GLY A 94 -11.88 10.63 -7.42
C GLY A 94 -12.88 11.65 -6.85
N LYS A 95 -14.10 11.18 -6.54
CA LYS A 95 -15.17 11.98 -5.99
C LYS A 95 -15.88 11.23 -4.87
N LEU A 96 -16.07 11.89 -3.74
CA LEU A 96 -16.90 11.39 -2.66
C LEU A 96 -18.38 11.49 -3.06
N GLN A 97 -19.15 10.44 -2.78
CA GLN A 97 -20.56 10.28 -3.19
C GLN A 97 -21.50 10.18 -1.99
N GLY A 98 -21.33 11.02 -0.99
CA GLY A 98 -22.23 11.03 0.16
C GLY A 98 -21.59 11.54 1.43
N GLU A 99 -22.22 11.22 2.54
CA GLU A 99 -21.74 11.57 3.87
C GLU A 99 -20.75 10.54 4.39
N VAL A 100 -19.79 11.02 5.18
CA VAL A 100 -18.82 10.17 5.88
C VAL A 100 -19.50 9.54 7.06
N THR A 101 -19.40 8.22 7.19
CA THR A 101 -19.84 7.46 8.35
C THR A 101 -18.65 7.03 9.19
N GLU A 102 -18.82 7.04 10.51
CA GLU A 102 -17.78 6.68 11.48
C GLU A 102 -18.13 5.34 12.13
N LEU A 103 -17.12 4.50 12.34
CA LEU A 103 -17.30 3.24 13.07
C LEU A 103 -17.59 3.50 14.56
N PHE A 104 -16.87 4.43 15.17
CA PHE A 104 -17.03 4.85 16.56
C PHE A 104 -17.34 6.34 16.64
N SER A 105 -18.32 6.73 17.45
CA SER A 105 -18.56 8.13 17.77
C SER A 105 -17.39 8.73 18.55
N LYS A 106 -17.33 10.05 18.60
CA LYS A 106 -16.30 10.76 19.38
C LYS A 106 -16.28 10.30 20.84
N GLU A 107 -17.44 10.16 21.47
CA GLU A 107 -17.59 9.74 22.87
C GLU A 107 -17.08 8.31 23.09
N GLN A 108 -17.43 7.39 22.17
CA GLN A 108 -16.95 6.01 22.21
C GLN A 108 -15.42 5.97 22.06
N PHE A 109 -14.87 6.71 21.10
CA PHE A 109 -13.44 6.74 20.87
C PHE A 109 -12.67 7.33 22.06
N CYS A 110 -13.17 8.42 22.65
CA CYS A 110 -12.58 9.00 23.85
C CYS A 110 -12.59 8.00 25.03
N THR A 111 -13.68 7.25 25.21
CA THR A 111 -13.75 6.19 26.24
C THR A 111 -12.70 5.10 26.02
N MET A 112 -12.49 4.69 24.76
CA MET A 112 -11.45 3.72 24.42
C MET A 112 -10.05 4.26 24.75
N VAL A 113 -9.80 5.55 24.49
CA VAL A 113 -8.52 6.21 24.84
C VAL A 113 -8.27 6.19 26.34
N GLU A 114 -9.26 6.56 27.17
CA GLU A 114 -9.11 6.53 28.62
C GLU A 114 -8.82 5.12 29.14
N ARG A 115 -9.53 4.12 28.64
CA ARG A 115 -9.26 2.71 28.98
C ARG A 115 -7.85 2.26 28.56
N ALA A 116 -7.39 2.66 27.40
CA ALA A 116 -6.03 2.36 26.93
C ALA A 116 -4.97 2.99 27.85
N LYS A 117 -5.20 4.22 28.33
CA LYS A 117 -4.32 4.91 29.29
C LYS A 117 -4.25 4.16 30.62
N GLU A 118 -5.37 3.61 31.11
CA GLU A 118 -5.39 2.76 32.30
C GLU A 118 -4.46 1.55 32.14
N HIS A 119 -4.56 0.82 31.03
CA HIS A 119 -3.68 -0.33 30.74
C HIS A 119 -2.19 0.04 30.67
N ILE A 120 -1.85 1.23 30.16
CA ILE A 120 -0.49 1.74 30.17
C ILE A 120 -0.03 2.03 31.60
N HIS A 121 -0.87 2.68 32.41
CA HIS A 121 -0.57 2.99 33.80
C HIS A 121 -0.37 1.73 34.66
N GLU A 122 -1.14 0.70 34.44
CA GLU A 122 -1.03 -0.60 35.09
C GLU A 122 0.20 -1.42 34.65
N GLY A 123 0.87 -0.97 33.60
CA GLY A 123 2.04 -1.68 33.02
C GLY A 123 1.68 -2.90 32.16
N ASN A 124 0.43 -3.05 31.76
CA ASN A 124 -0.02 -4.14 30.88
C ASN A 124 0.51 -4.00 29.45
N ILE A 125 0.69 -2.77 28.99
CA ILE A 125 1.20 -2.42 27.66
C ILE A 125 2.06 -1.16 27.75
N PHE A 126 2.99 -0.98 26.80
CA PHE A 126 3.80 0.24 26.66
C PHE A 126 3.19 1.22 25.66
N GLN A 127 2.59 0.69 24.62
CA GLN A 127 2.03 1.45 23.52
C GLN A 127 0.83 0.70 22.94
N ILE A 128 -0.16 1.46 22.48
CA ILE A 128 -1.29 0.96 21.72
C ILE A 128 -1.68 1.97 20.65
N VAL A 129 -2.06 1.49 19.48
CA VAL A 129 -2.63 2.31 18.42
C VAL A 129 -4.11 2.03 18.34
N LEU A 130 -4.93 3.03 18.66
CA LEU A 130 -6.37 2.99 18.50
C LEU A 130 -6.71 3.58 17.13
N SER A 131 -7.59 2.92 16.37
CA SER A 131 -8.03 3.39 15.07
C SER A 131 -9.54 3.59 15.03
N ASN A 132 -9.99 4.51 14.19
CA ASN A 132 -11.39 4.67 13.84
C ASN A 132 -11.54 4.60 12.33
N ARG A 133 -12.47 3.78 11.84
CA ARG A 133 -12.76 3.67 10.42
C ARG A 133 -13.77 4.74 10.03
N LEU A 134 -13.41 5.53 9.03
CA LEU A 134 -14.31 6.44 8.34
C LEU A 134 -14.63 5.85 6.98
N SER A 135 -15.90 5.75 6.63
CA SER A 135 -16.35 5.18 5.37
C SER A 135 -17.20 6.19 4.61
N VAL A 136 -16.99 6.23 3.29
CA VAL A 136 -17.78 7.08 2.39
C VAL A 136 -17.80 6.44 1.01
N PRO A 137 -18.93 6.43 0.30
CA PRO A 137 -18.97 6.01 -1.09
C PRO A 137 -18.05 6.87 -1.95
N PHE A 138 -17.28 6.23 -2.82
CA PHE A 138 -16.27 6.89 -3.64
C PHE A 138 -16.35 6.40 -5.08
N GLU A 139 -16.20 7.31 -6.02
CA GLU A 139 -16.17 7.01 -7.45
C GLU A 139 -14.86 7.50 -8.06
N GLY A 140 -14.22 6.67 -8.91
CA GLY A 140 -12.97 6.98 -9.58
C GLY A 140 -11.75 6.32 -8.93
N SER A 141 -10.55 6.78 -9.26
CA SER A 141 -9.29 6.23 -8.76
C SER A 141 -8.70 7.05 -7.62
N LEU A 142 -8.09 6.36 -6.65
CA LEU A 142 -7.35 6.97 -5.54
C LEU A 142 -6.02 7.61 -5.99
N LEU A 143 -5.56 7.43 -7.23
CA LEU A 143 -4.25 7.92 -7.67
C LEU A 143 -4.08 9.44 -7.46
N ASN A 144 -5.10 10.22 -7.81
CA ASN A 144 -5.05 11.68 -7.61
C ASN A 144 -5.14 12.06 -6.13
N THR A 145 -5.90 11.32 -5.34
CA THR A 145 -5.94 11.46 -3.87
C THR A 145 -4.55 11.19 -3.27
N TYR A 146 -3.88 10.12 -3.69
CA TYR A 146 -2.51 9.82 -3.31
C TYR A 146 -1.53 10.95 -3.68
N ARG A 147 -1.66 11.52 -4.89
CA ARG A 147 -0.81 12.64 -5.32
C ARG A 147 -0.97 13.88 -4.43
N ILE A 148 -2.17 14.13 -3.93
CA ILE A 148 -2.43 15.20 -2.97
C ILE A 148 -1.89 14.82 -1.59
N LEU A 149 -2.13 13.58 -1.12
CA LEU A 149 -1.63 13.07 0.16
C LEU A 149 -0.11 13.26 0.29
N ARG A 150 0.64 13.02 -0.77
CA ARG A 150 2.09 13.23 -0.81
C ARG A 150 2.52 14.68 -0.52
N THR A 151 1.67 15.64 -0.77
CA THR A 151 1.98 17.07 -0.56
C THR A 151 1.55 17.58 0.79
N ILE A 152 0.46 17.05 1.34
CA ILE A 152 -0.11 17.53 2.61
C ILE A 152 0.38 16.73 3.83
N ASN A 153 0.70 15.45 3.64
CA ASN A 153 1.18 14.57 4.71
C ASN A 153 2.30 13.65 4.20
N PRO A 154 3.48 14.20 3.84
CA PRO A 154 4.60 13.39 3.38
C PRO A 154 5.13 12.52 4.52
N SER A 155 5.51 11.30 4.20
CA SER A 155 6.14 10.37 5.13
C SER A 155 7.27 9.59 4.44
N PRO A 156 8.18 8.93 5.20
CA PRO A 156 9.27 8.13 4.63
C PRO A 156 8.78 6.99 3.75
N TYR A 157 7.62 6.40 4.09
CA TYR A 157 7.04 5.29 3.37
C TYR A 157 5.68 5.67 2.80
N MET A 158 5.68 6.04 1.53
CA MET A 158 4.47 6.37 0.81
C MET A 158 4.24 5.37 -0.31
N PHE A 159 3.03 4.87 -0.40
CA PHE A 159 2.68 3.87 -1.40
C PHE A 159 1.29 4.14 -1.99
N TYR A 160 1.15 3.70 -3.22
CA TYR A 160 -0.11 3.52 -3.92
C TYR A 160 -0.10 2.14 -4.55
N PHE A 161 -1.05 1.33 -4.19
CA PHE A 161 -1.22 -0.03 -4.67
C PHE A 161 -2.57 -0.12 -5.39
N SER A 162 -2.59 -0.65 -6.60
CA SER A 162 -3.80 -0.89 -7.37
C SER A 162 -3.83 -2.35 -7.77
N GLY A 163 -4.62 -3.13 -7.06
CA GLY A 163 -4.90 -4.54 -7.32
C GLY A 163 -6.09 -4.72 -8.25
N THR A 164 -6.63 -5.95 -8.30
CA THR A 164 -7.80 -6.28 -9.13
C THR A 164 -9.08 -5.66 -8.54
N ASP A 165 -9.26 -5.78 -7.22
CA ASP A 165 -10.51 -5.43 -6.55
C ASP A 165 -10.34 -4.30 -5.52
N VAL A 166 -9.11 -3.87 -5.28
CA VAL A 166 -8.80 -2.88 -4.26
C VAL A 166 -7.71 -1.90 -4.71
N GLU A 167 -7.88 -0.62 -4.36
CA GLU A 167 -6.83 0.38 -4.39
C GLU A 167 -6.48 0.79 -2.95
N VAL A 168 -5.19 0.83 -2.63
CA VAL A 168 -4.71 1.26 -1.32
C VAL A 168 -3.70 2.38 -1.50
N ALA A 169 -3.91 3.49 -0.79
CA ALA A 169 -2.98 4.60 -0.76
C ALA A 169 -2.63 4.91 0.69
N GLY A 170 -1.36 5.08 0.98
CA GLY A 170 -0.90 5.30 2.34
C GLY A 170 0.32 6.18 2.48
N ALA A 171 0.44 6.74 3.67
CA ALA A 171 1.60 7.48 4.17
C ALA A 171 1.93 6.93 5.56
N SER A 172 3.03 6.16 5.66
CA SER A 172 3.46 5.54 6.92
C SER A 172 4.75 6.18 7.43
N PRO A 173 4.81 6.61 8.69
CA PRO A 173 6.03 7.14 9.28
C PRO A 173 6.97 6.04 9.77
N GLU A 174 6.46 4.83 9.99
CA GLU A 174 7.17 3.75 10.66
C GLU A 174 7.57 2.63 9.70
N THR A 175 8.68 1.97 10.06
CA THR A 175 9.10 0.69 9.48
C THR A 175 8.50 -0.44 10.32
N LEU A 176 8.00 -1.46 9.67
CA LEU A 176 7.61 -2.70 10.34
C LEU A 176 8.83 -3.51 10.78
#